data_3eaa8f4098a003247ab9fd8645a61945
#
_entry.id   3eaa8f4098a003247ab9fd8645a61945
#
_cell.length_a   1.000
_cell.length_b   1.000
_cell.length_c   1.000
_cell.angle_alpha   90.00
_cell.angle_beta   90.00
_cell.angle_gamma   90.00
#
_symmetry.space_group_name_H-M   'P 1'
#
loop_
_entity.id
_entity.type
_entity.pdbx_description
1 polymer ?
#
loop_
_entity_poly.entity_id
_entity_poly.type
_entity_poly.pdbx_seq_one_letter_code
_entity_poly.pdbx_strand_id
1 'polypeptide(L)'
;MLAKVEQDRTLRQSLYHPIEVTAPDIPVDELLAYMQENGIGDAKLYNRLHRGLIVYVKHWERFLVWNRHHWREDDWNEAYQSIENVCERYLKAADKKQQEADSVSDEEKDLKKKIQGIADKGYRRVDRLRSKTGQDDLLVMTRRTRQPLLIMPDFIDKQYYSLPCPNGVVDLRTGDLRDGRPEDYLLNACLTEYAPDMLELEDPCPETNAFLLRSMDGNQRLVDFIWRLLGYGLIRDRKEHVFIIFWGEHGRNGKDTLIKLVTHVLGMALSGDVQVEMLLQQQQAKNSSSPTPDVLALRGMSIAWINEAEDGQKFALAKLKKLTGGGFITARGLMDKQMTSWLQTHLPIMTTNELPKAKADDAAFWSRAHIVKWGLSFVDDPQQPWERQADKNLDEKIQAEAKGVLVRMVQGAMEYLRDGLKVPQEVKDWTRPWRT
;
A
#
# COMPACT_ATOMS: atom_id res chain seq x y z
N MET A 1 -19.24 -10.48 2.11
CA MET A 1 -18.82 -9.33 1.32
C MET A 1 -19.11 -8.00 2.04
N LEU A 2 -20.33 -7.68 2.43
CA LEU A 2 -20.67 -6.43 3.13
C LEU A 2 -19.93 -6.23 4.47
N ALA A 3 -19.81 -7.26 5.30
CA ALA A 3 -19.08 -7.18 6.58
C ALA A 3 -17.57 -6.89 6.40
N LYS A 4 -16.94 -7.42 5.35
CA LYS A 4 -15.52 -7.12 5.01
C LYS A 4 -15.33 -5.66 4.58
N VAL A 5 -16.28 -5.11 3.81
CA VAL A 5 -16.25 -3.70 3.36
C VAL A 5 -16.45 -2.77 4.56
N GLU A 6 -17.28 -3.15 5.51
CA GLU A 6 -17.55 -2.38 6.74
C GLU A 6 -16.36 -2.40 7.68
N GLN A 7 -15.69 -3.55 7.82
CA GLN A 7 -14.48 -3.70 8.61
C GLN A 7 -13.30 -2.91 8.02
N ASP A 8 -13.13 -2.90 6.69
CA ASP A 8 -12.13 -2.08 5.99
C ASP A 8 -12.44 -0.59 6.14
N ARG A 9 -13.71 -0.20 6.10
CA ARG A 9 -14.16 1.19 6.30
C ARG A 9 -13.91 1.67 7.74
N THR A 10 -14.20 0.85 8.74
CA THR A 10 -13.95 1.16 10.15
C THR A 10 -12.44 1.26 10.42
N LEU A 11 -11.64 0.38 9.81
CA LEU A 11 -10.18 0.40 9.91
C LEU A 11 -9.60 1.65 9.25
N ARG A 12 -10.10 2.03 8.07
CA ARG A 12 -9.69 3.29 7.41
C ARG A 12 -10.07 4.52 8.24
N GLN A 13 -11.22 4.50 8.91
CA GLN A 13 -11.62 5.57 9.82
C GLN A 13 -10.72 5.67 11.06
N SER A 14 -10.27 4.55 11.61
CA SER A 14 -9.34 4.54 12.76
C SER A 14 -7.93 5.00 12.40
N LEU A 15 -7.57 4.97 11.11
CA LEU A 15 -6.30 5.47 10.58
C LEU A 15 -6.36 6.93 10.14
N TYR A 16 -7.54 7.56 10.22
CA TYR A 16 -7.69 8.99 9.91
C TYR A 16 -7.10 9.83 11.03
N HIS A 17 -6.05 10.54 10.71
CA HIS A 17 -5.48 11.60 11.56
C HIS A 17 -5.51 12.88 10.75
N PRO A 18 -6.23 13.93 11.21
CA PRO A 18 -6.19 15.23 10.56
C PRO A 18 -4.76 15.73 10.39
N ILE A 19 -4.50 16.40 9.28
CA ILE A 19 -3.19 17.00 9.05
C ILE A 19 -2.97 18.10 10.09
N GLU A 20 -2.09 17.86 11.05
CA GLU A 20 -1.64 18.90 11.97
C GLU A 20 -0.50 19.69 11.34
N VAL A 21 -0.79 20.95 10.98
CA VAL A 21 0.21 21.85 10.43
C VAL A 21 0.95 22.53 11.59
N THR A 22 2.09 21.95 11.98
CA THR A 22 3.06 22.60 12.87
C THR A 22 3.91 23.60 12.11
N ALA A 23 3.27 24.52 11.37
CA ALA A 23 4.02 25.51 10.60
C ALA A 23 4.56 26.61 11.53
N PRO A 24 5.79 27.08 11.31
CA PRO A 24 6.34 28.19 12.06
C PRO A 24 5.46 29.43 11.92
N ASP A 25 5.48 30.31 12.93
CA ASP A 25 4.78 31.60 12.86
C ASP A 25 5.36 32.41 11.71
N ILE A 26 4.51 32.80 10.76
CA ILE A 26 4.92 33.57 9.58
C ILE A 26 4.67 35.05 9.90
N PRO A 27 5.68 35.94 9.77
CA PRO A 27 5.52 37.35 10.02
C PRO A 27 4.42 37.98 9.17
N VAL A 28 3.66 38.92 9.73
CA VAL A 28 2.53 39.58 9.04
C VAL A 28 2.97 40.22 7.72
N ASP A 29 4.13 40.89 7.69
CA ASP A 29 4.62 41.51 6.47
C ASP A 29 4.90 40.50 5.35
N GLU A 30 5.35 39.29 5.70
CA GLU A 30 5.54 38.22 4.76
C GLU A 30 4.19 37.64 4.24
N LEU A 31 3.17 37.54 5.12
CA LEU A 31 1.81 37.17 4.72
C LEU A 31 1.20 38.21 3.76
N LEU A 32 1.42 39.50 4.04
CA LEU A 32 1.00 40.55 3.14
C LEU A 32 1.71 40.52 1.79
N ALA A 33 2.99 40.17 1.77
CA ALA A 33 3.72 39.97 0.52
C ALA A 33 3.12 38.82 -0.34
N TYR A 34 2.76 37.68 0.27
CA TYR A 34 2.02 36.63 -0.44
C TYR A 34 0.68 37.15 -1.00
N MET A 35 -0.09 37.92 -0.23
CA MET A 35 -1.35 38.50 -0.73
C MET A 35 -1.15 39.42 -1.94
N GLN A 36 -0.04 40.15 -2.04
CA GLN A 36 0.26 41.04 -3.17
C GLN A 36 0.53 40.25 -4.47
N GLU A 37 1.05 39.04 -4.38
CA GLU A 37 1.28 38.16 -5.53
C GLU A 37 0.00 37.46 -6.02
N ASN A 38 -1.14 37.76 -5.47
CA ASN A 38 -2.43 37.15 -5.84
C ASN A 38 -2.44 35.64 -5.73
N GLY A 39 -3.09 34.92 -6.67
CA GLY A 39 -3.23 33.44 -6.63
C GLY A 39 -1.90 32.69 -6.61
N ILE A 40 -0.82 33.28 -7.15
CA ILE A 40 0.53 32.69 -7.06
C ILE A 40 1.03 32.75 -5.62
N GLY A 41 0.81 33.88 -4.93
CA GLY A 41 1.19 34.04 -3.53
C GLY A 41 0.40 33.11 -2.61
N ASP A 42 -0.91 32.97 -2.83
CA ASP A 42 -1.75 32.01 -2.09
C ASP A 42 -1.20 30.59 -2.23
N ALA A 43 -0.85 30.18 -3.45
CA ALA A 43 -0.29 28.86 -3.73
C ALA A 43 1.12 28.66 -3.12
N LYS A 44 1.95 29.72 -3.10
CA LYS A 44 3.27 29.67 -2.44
C LYS A 44 3.11 29.46 -0.93
N LEU A 45 2.17 30.20 -0.30
CA LEU A 45 1.87 30.05 1.12
C LEU A 45 1.34 28.66 1.42
N TYR A 46 0.36 28.18 0.65
CA TYR A 46 -0.16 26.82 0.79
C TYR A 46 0.95 25.78 0.68
N ASN A 47 1.82 25.87 -0.34
CA ASN A 47 2.92 24.95 -0.55
C ASN A 47 3.93 24.97 0.61
N ARG A 48 4.18 26.14 1.19
CA ARG A 48 5.07 26.26 2.35
C ARG A 48 4.49 25.60 3.59
N LEU A 49 3.18 25.75 3.82
CA LEU A 49 2.49 25.20 4.99
C LEU A 49 2.37 23.67 4.91
N HIS A 50 2.21 23.12 3.70
CA HIS A 50 1.85 21.71 3.52
C HIS A 50 2.94 20.86 2.84
N ARG A 51 4.16 21.42 2.70
CA ARG A 51 5.30 20.64 2.16
C ARG A 51 5.66 19.48 3.10
N GLY A 52 5.75 18.28 2.53
CA GLY A 52 5.93 17.03 3.31
C GLY A 52 4.64 16.49 3.92
N LEU A 53 3.50 17.18 3.80
CA LEU A 53 2.20 16.74 4.30
C LEU A 53 1.22 16.43 3.18
N ILE A 54 1.29 17.16 2.07
CA ILE A 54 0.42 17.00 0.91
C ILE A 54 1.28 17.01 -0.36
N VAL A 55 0.97 16.11 -1.29
CA VAL A 55 1.60 16.09 -2.62
C VAL A 55 0.60 15.64 -3.68
N TYR A 56 0.70 16.22 -4.88
CA TYR A 56 -0.12 15.84 -6.02
C TYR A 56 0.67 14.93 -6.97
N VAL A 57 0.10 13.79 -7.33
CA VAL A 57 0.68 12.87 -8.30
C VAL A 57 0.15 13.19 -9.69
N LYS A 58 1.01 13.70 -10.56
CA LYS A 58 0.60 14.31 -11.84
C LYS A 58 -0.21 13.39 -12.75
N HIS A 59 0.25 12.16 -12.95
CA HIS A 59 -0.40 11.25 -13.91
C HIS A 59 -1.60 10.51 -13.32
N TRP A 60 -1.70 10.44 -11.99
CA TRP A 60 -2.86 9.87 -11.32
C TRP A 60 -3.97 10.88 -11.11
N GLU A 61 -3.67 12.18 -11.30
CA GLU A 61 -4.56 13.30 -11.03
C GLU A 61 -5.13 13.27 -9.61
N ARG A 62 -4.33 12.83 -8.61
CA ARG A 62 -4.74 12.66 -7.21
C ARG A 62 -3.77 13.31 -6.25
N PHE A 63 -4.30 13.76 -5.12
CA PHE A 63 -3.49 14.15 -3.96
C PHE A 63 -3.16 12.93 -3.12
N LEU A 64 -1.96 12.93 -2.54
CA LEU A 64 -1.56 12.06 -1.45
C LEU A 64 -1.36 12.92 -0.21
N VAL A 65 -1.64 12.33 0.94
CA VAL A 65 -1.53 12.93 2.25
C VAL A 65 -0.59 12.09 3.10
N TRP A 66 0.30 12.75 3.81
CA TRP A 66 1.24 12.11 4.72
C TRP A 66 0.54 11.59 5.96
N ASN A 67 0.73 10.31 6.28
CA ASN A 67 0.17 9.64 7.42
C ASN A 67 1.28 9.05 8.30
N ARG A 68 1.97 9.90 9.08
CA ARG A 68 3.07 9.56 10.01
C ARG A 68 4.28 8.87 9.37
N HIS A 69 4.11 7.71 8.75
CA HIS A 69 5.22 6.88 8.23
C HIS A 69 5.06 6.49 6.77
N HIS A 70 3.93 6.86 6.13
CA HIS A 70 3.66 6.58 4.72
C HIS A 70 2.70 7.61 4.12
N TRP A 71 2.62 7.65 2.80
CA TRP A 71 1.63 8.42 2.07
C TRP A 71 0.36 7.57 1.84
N ARG A 72 -0.80 8.21 1.88
CA ARG A 72 -2.08 7.61 1.48
C ARG A 72 -2.81 8.48 0.46
N GLU A 73 -3.74 7.91 -0.30
CA GLU A 73 -4.62 8.70 -1.16
C GLU A 73 -5.49 9.62 -0.30
N ASP A 74 -5.78 10.81 -0.83
CA ASP A 74 -6.64 11.81 -0.17
C ASP A 74 -8.12 11.49 -0.38
N ASP A 75 -8.62 10.47 0.31
CA ASP A 75 -10.01 10.03 0.26
C ASP A 75 -10.99 10.99 0.98
N TRP A 76 -10.46 11.87 1.82
CA TRP A 76 -11.23 12.76 2.69
C TRP A 76 -11.22 14.24 2.25
N ASN A 77 -10.65 14.53 1.07
CA ASN A 77 -10.45 15.91 0.57
C ASN A 77 -9.66 16.80 1.53
N GLU A 78 -8.66 16.26 2.21
CA GLU A 78 -7.83 16.98 3.18
C GLU A 78 -7.02 18.10 2.52
N ALA A 79 -6.64 17.93 1.25
CA ALA A 79 -6.02 18.98 0.46
C ALA A 79 -6.94 20.22 0.34
N TYR A 80 -8.26 20.02 0.18
CA TYR A 80 -9.25 21.10 0.18
C TYR A 80 -9.45 21.69 1.58
N GLN A 81 -9.60 20.84 2.60
CA GLN A 81 -9.78 21.27 3.99
C GLN A 81 -8.58 22.10 4.47
N SER A 82 -7.39 21.77 4.04
CA SER A 82 -6.14 22.46 4.39
C SER A 82 -6.02 23.87 3.84
N ILE A 83 -6.93 24.29 2.93
CA ILE A 83 -7.02 25.68 2.47
C ILE A 83 -7.34 26.62 3.63
N GLU A 84 -8.09 26.14 4.62
CA GLU A 84 -8.44 26.94 5.80
C GLU A 84 -7.19 27.39 6.57
N ASN A 85 -6.11 26.61 6.57
CA ASN A 85 -4.82 27.02 7.16
C ASN A 85 -4.25 28.31 6.52
N VAL A 86 -4.46 28.50 5.22
CA VAL A 86 -4.08 29.75 4.52
C VAL A 86 -5.03 30.89 4.92
N CYS A 87 -6.33 30.59 4.97
CA CYS A 87 -7.36 31.57 5.37
C CYS A 87 -7.12 32.09 6.78
N GLU A 88 -6.85 31.23 7.75
CA GLU A 88 -6.54 31.60 9.14
C GLU A 88 -5.31 32.49 9.25
N ARG A 89 -4.23 32.20 8.47
CA ARG A 89 -3.04 33.05 8.45
C ARG A 89 -3.35 34.44 7.89
N TYR A 90 -4.15 34.53 6.83
CA TYR A 90 -4.55 35.79 6.24
C TYR A 90 -5.52 36.55 7.13
N LEU A 91 -6.46 35.88 7.83
CA LEU A 91 -7.32 36.54 8.83
C LEU A 91 -6.49 37.14 9.95
N LYS A 92 -5.56 36.39 10.54
CA LYS A 92 -4.66 36.87 11.60
C LYS A 92 -3.90 38.16 11.14
N ALA A 93 -3.43 38.15 9.88
CA ALA A 93 -2.74 39.34 9.33
C ALA A 93 -3.69 40.51 9.10
N ALA A 94 -4.91 40.26 8.62
CA ALA A 94 -5.94 41.28 8.41
C ALA A 94 -6.41 41.88 9.74
N ASP A 95 -6.69 41.06 10.76
CA ASP A 95 -7.10 41.46 12.09
C ASP A 95 -6.04 42.37 12.76
N LYS A 96 -4.74 42.01 12.61
CA LYS A 96 -3.65 42.85 13.12
C LYS A 96 -3.60 44.20 12.43
N LYS A 97 -3.83 44.26 11.10
CA LYS A 97 -3.90 45.55 10.37
C LYS A 97 -5.15 46.33 10.72
N GLN A 98 -6.28 45.69 11.00
CA GLN A 98 -7.48 46.33 11.51
C GLN A 98 -7.21 47.00 12.86
N GLN A 99 -6.62 46.26 13.82
CA GLN A 99 -6.26 46.82 15.14
C GLN A 99 -5.27 47.99 15.02
N GLU A 100 -4.30 47.90 14.10
CA GLU A 100 -3.38 49.01 13.80
C GLU A 100 -4.13 50.21 13.28
N ALA A 101 -5.07 50.05 12.33
CA ALA A 101 -5.92 51.12 11.82
C ALA A 101 -6.78 51.78 12.93
N ASP A 102 -7.34 50.96 13.83
CA ASP A 102 -8.19 51.43 14.94
C ASP A 102 -7.38 52.20 15.99
N SER A 103 -6.08 51.99 16.10
CA SER A 103 -5.17 52.70 17.00
C SER A 103 -4.66 54.04 16.44
N VAL A 104 -4.84 54.30 15.13
CA VAL A 104 -4.43 55.55 14.49
C VAL A 104 -5.41 56.66 14.84
N SER A 105 -4.88 57.83 15.22
CA SER A 105 -5.70 58.99 15.59
C SER A 105 -6.57 59.50 14.43
N ASP A 106 -7.72 60.14 14.76
CA ASP A 106 -8.61 60.69 13.73
C ASP A 106 -8.01 61.88 12.96
N GLU A 107 -6.88 62.41 13.44
CA GLU A 107 -6.12 63.44 12.74
C GLU A 107 -5.34 62.91 11.55
N GLU A 108 -4.95 61.61 11.59
CA GLU A 108 -4.20 60.88 10.54
C GLU A 108 -5.11 60.04 9.61
N LYS A 109 -6.22 60.64 9.16
CA LYS A 109 -7.26 59.95 8.37
C LYS A 109 -6.74 59.21 7.14
N ASP A 110 -5.77 59.72 6.44
CA ASP A 110 -5.22 59.11 5.23
C ASP A 110 -4.41 57.85 5.57
N LEU A 111 -3.63 57.87 6.65
CA LEU A 111 -2.89 56.70 7.14
C LEU A 111 -3.87 55.62 7.61
N LYS A 112 -4.86 55.99 8.42
CA LYS A 112 -5.93 55.09 8.88
C LYS A 112 -6.61 54.39 7.72
N LYS A 113 -7.04 55.14 6.70
CA LYS A 113 -7.70 54.63 5.50
C LYS A 113 -6.80 53.70 4.70
N LYS A 114 -5.50 53.96 4.61
CA LYS A 114 -4.52 53.13 3.94
C LYS A 114 -4.37 51.76 4.64
N ILE A 115 -4.22 51.78 5.97
CA ILE A 115 -4.08 50.56 6.78
C ILE A 115 -5.37 49.74 6.74
N GLN A 116 -6.54 50.39 6.89
CA GLN A 116 -7.86 49.78 6.76
C GLN A 116 -8.01 49.10 5.40
N GLY A 117 -7.59 49.73 4.31
CA GLY A 117 -7.64 49.15 2.97
C GLY A 117 -6.78 47.88 2.81
N ILE A 118 -5.74 47.70 3.62
CA ILE A 118 -4.94 46.46 3.66
C ILE A 118 -5.74 45.36 4.36
N ALA A 119 -6.35 45.66 5.51
CA ALA A 119 -7.21 44.74 6.24
C ALA A 119 -8.37 44.25 5.37
N ASP A 120 -9.09 45.16 4.71
CA ASP A 120 -10.22 44.88 3.83
C ASP A 120 -9.82 43.95 2.64
N LYS A 121 -8.63 44.17 2.10
CA LYS A 121 -8.08 43.24 1.06
C LYS A 121 -7.86 41.84 1.61
N GLY A 122 -7.38 41.72 2.84
CA GLY A 122 -7.19 40.43 3.53
C GLY A 122 -8.51 39.70 3.69
N TYR A 123 -9.54 40.32 4.24
CA TYR A 123 -10.86 39.72 4.41
C TYR A 123 -11.47 39.28 3.07
N ARG A 124 -11.45 40.14 2.04
CA ARG A 124 -11.95 39.77 0.70
C ARG A 124 -11.15 38.60 0.08
N ARG A 125 -9.85 38.50 0.38
CA ARG A 125 -9.05 37.36 -0.09
C ARG A 125 -9.50 36.05 0.55
N VAL A 126 -9.78 36.06 1.84
CA VAL A 126 -10.30 34.91 2.58
C VAL A 126 -11.67 34.47 2.04
N ASP A 127 -12.59 35.40 1.85
CA ASP A 127 -13.91 35.13 1.28
C ASP A 127 -13.79 34.47 -0.11
N ARG A 128 -12.88 34.95 -0.95
CA ARG A 128 -12.60 34.33 -2.24
C ARG A 128 -12.05 32.91 -2.10
N LEU A 129 -11.08 32.68 -1.20
CA LEU A 129 -10.46 31.36 -1.02
C LEU A 129 -11.43 30.33 -0.45
N ARG A 130 -12.43 30.76 0.33
CA ARG A 130 -13.50 29.90 0.85
C ARG A 130 -14.56 29.57 -0.20
N SER A 131 -14.61 30.27 -1.34
CA SER A 131 -15.52 29.93 -2.44
C SER A 131 -15.02 28.68 -3.19
N LYS A 132 -15.94 27.91 -3.80
CA LYS A 132 -15.60 26.73 -4.61
C LYS A 132 -14.53 27.04 -5.66
N THR A 133 -14.77 28.10 -6.46
CA THR A 133 -13.83 28.50 -7.53
C THR A 133 -12.47 28.89 -6.95
N GLY A 134 -12.44 29.60 -5.81
CA GLY A 134 -11.18 29.98 -5.15
C GLY A 134 -10.38 28.80 -4.65
N GLN A 135 -11.06 27.78 -4.11
CA GLN A 135 -10.44 26.53 -3.67
C GLN A 135 -9.84 25.75 -4.85
N ASP A 136 -10.62 25.56 -5.92
CA ASP A 136 -10.18 24.86 -7.14
C ASP A 136 -8.99 25.56 -7.78
N ASP A 137 -9.05 26.91 -7.93
CA ASP A 137 -7.98 27.72 -8.47
C ASP A 137 -6.69 27.59 -7.64
N LEU A 138 -6.81 27.67 -6.30
CA LEU A 138 -5.66 27.55 -5.41
C LEU A 138 -4.97 26.20 -5.58
N LEU A 139 -5.70 25.09 -5.49
CA LEU A 139 -5.12 23.75 -5.63
C LEU A 139 -4.54 23.49 -7.03
N VAL A 140 -5.07 24.11 -8.09
CA VAL A 140 -4.46 24.08 -9.42
C VAL A 140 -3.15 24.86 -9.43
N MET A 141 -3.10 26.04 -8.77
CA MET A 141 -1.90 26.88 -8.74
C MET A 141 -0.77 26.28 -7.88
N THR A 142 -1.07 25.50 -6.81
CA THR A 142 -0.05 24.82 -6.00
C THR A 142 0.90 23.94 -6.83
N ARG A 143 0.42 23.43 -7.96
CA ARG A 143 1.16 22.56 -8.90
C ARG A 143 1.98 23.35 -9.94
N ARG A 144 1.78 24.68 -10.03
CA ARG A 144 2.35 25.56 -11.09
C ARG A 144 3.36 26.56 -10.56
N THR A 145 3.62 26.56 -9.24
CA THR A 145 4.66 27.41 -8.64
C THR A 145 6.07 26.89 -8.98
N ARG A 146 7.11 27.67 -8.71
CA ARG A 146 8.51 27.22 -8.89
C ARG A 146 8.88 26.05 -7.98
N GLN A 147 8.23 25.92 -6.83
CA GLN A 147 8.38 24.82 -5.89
C GLN A 147 7.02 24.11 -5.71
N PRO A 148 6.57 23.36 -6.70
CA PRO A 148 5.23 22.79 -6.69
C PRO A 148 5.07 21.68 -5.65
N LEU A 149 3.84 21.47 -5.16
CA LEU A 149 3.45 20.24 -4.47
C LEU A 149 3.08 19.19 -5.52
N LEU A 150 4.07 18.73 -6.28
CA LEU A 150 3.86 17.83 -7.41
C LEU A 150 4.97 16.82 -7.49
N ILE A 151 4.60 15.55 -7.69
CA ILE A 151 5.50 14.43 -7.88
C ILE A 151 5.08 13.62 -9.11
N MET A 152 6.05 12.97 -9.72
CA MET A 152 5.78 11.97 -10.76
C MET A 152 5.62 10.59 -10.14
N PRO A 153 4.78 9.69 -10.70
CA PRO A 153 4.58 8.34 -10.18
C PRO A 153 5.86 7.53 -10.02
N ASP A 154 6.88 7.84 -10.81
CA ASP A 154 8.17 7.13 -10.81
C ASP A 154 8.97 7.29 -9.52
N PHE A 155 8.61 8.25 -8.65
CA PHE A 155 9.25 8.42 -7.35
C PHE A 155 8.59 7.59 -6.24
N ILE A 156 7.38 7.07 -6.49
CA ILE A 156 6.60 6.35 -5.48
C ILE A 156 7.08 4.91 -5.38
N ASP A 157 7.16 4.40 -4.13
CA ASP A 157 7.49 3.02 -3.78
C ASP A 157 8.85 2.52 -4.32
N LYS A 158 9.86 3.39 -4.41
CA LYS A 158 11.23 3.02 -4.84
C LYS A 158 12.11 2.43 -3.73
N GLN A 159 11.65 2.51 -2.48
CA GLN A 159 12.35 1.93 -1.33
C GLN A 159 11.97 0.44 -1.19
N TYR A 160 12.51 -0.41 -2.09
CA TYR A 160 12.09 -1.82 -2.24
C TYR A 160 12.31 -2.70 -1.01
N TYR A 161 13.16 -2.26 -0.08
CA TYR A 161 13.49 -2.96 1.16
C TYR A 161 12.89 -2.30 2.40
N SER A 162 11.98 -1.37 2.23
CA SER A 162 11.32 -0.64 3.31
C SER A 162 9.86 -1.04 3.42
N LEU A 163 9.43 -1.44 4.61
CA LEU A 163 8.06 -1.78 4.93
C LEU A 163 7.49 -0.76 5.92
N PRO A 164 6.57 0.12 5.52
CA PRO A 164 5.88 0.99 6.44
C PRO A 164 4.96 0.20 7.35
N CYS A 165 5.01 0.51 8.65
CA CYS A 165 4.16 -0.01 9.71
C CYS A 165 3.52 1.16 10.48
N PRO A 166 2.48 0.92 11.32
CA PRO A 166 1.85 1.98 12.09
C PRO A 166 2.81 2.73 13.04
N ASN A 167 3.89 2.08 13.48
CA ASN A 167 4.86 2.62 14.43
C ASN A 167 6.23 2.95 13.79
N GLY A 168 6.38 2.91 12.47
CA GLY A 168 7.62 3.26 11.79
C GLY A 168 7.80 2.59 10.43
N VAL A 169 9.02 2.62 9.93
CA VAL A 169 9.42 1.94 8.68
C VAL A 169 10.51 0.93 8.99
N VAL A 170 10.26 -0.33 8.67
CA VAL A 170 11.21 -1.44 8.87
C VAL A 170 12.13 -1.55 7.67
N ASP A 171 13.45 -1.62 7.90
CA ASP A 171 14.42 -2.04 6.90
C ASP A 171 14.47 -3.57 6.83
N LEU A 172 13.98 -4.16 5.75
CA LEU A 172 13.91 -5.62 5.57
C LEU A 172 15.28 -6.31 5.44
N ARG A 173 16.37 -5.55 5.36
CA ARG A 173 17.74 -6.08 5.30
C ARG A 173 18.33 -6.32 6.69
N THR A 174 17.92 -5.50 7.67
CA THR A 174 18.49 -5.51 9.03
C THR A 174 17.44 -5.79 10.10
N GLY A 175 16.15 -5.56 9.82
CA GLY A 175 15.08 -5.61 10.81
C GLY A 175 14.98 -4.34 11.67
N ASP A 176 15.76 -3.30 11.37
CA ASP A 176 15.71 -2.04 12.13
C ASP A 176 14.41 -1.28 11.84
N LEU A 177 13.85 -0.70 12.90
CA LEU A 177 12.70 0.20 12.84
C LEU A 177 13.17 1.65 12.94
N ARG A 178 12.73 2.51 12.02
CA ARG A 178 12.96 3.95 12.04
C ARG A 178 11.68 4.74 11.80
N ASP A 179 11.69 6.01 12.13
CA ASP A 179 10.61 6.90 11.70
C ASP A 179 10.52 7.00 10.18
N GLY A 180 9.30 7.09 9.68
CA GLY A 180 9.05 7.37 8.27
C GLY A 180 9.41 8.81 7.92
N ARG A 181 9.76 9.04 6.66
CA ARG A 181 10.08 10.36 6.11
C ARG A 181 9.21 10.61 4.88
N PRO A 182 8.65 11.83 4.72
CA PRO A 182 7.87 12.14 3.52
C PRO A 182 8.62 11.88 2.21
N GLU A 183 9.95 12.05 2.22
CA GLU A 183 10.83 11.84 1.07
C GLU A 183 11.00 10.36 0.69
N ASP A 184 10.60 9.42 1.55
CA ASP A 184 10.61 7.99 1.24
C ASP A 184 9.55 7.63 0.18
N TYR A 185 8.50 8.43 0.05
CA TYR A 185 7.37 8.24 -0.87
C TYR A 185 6.77 6.83 -0.86
N LEU A 186 6.70 6.22 0.33
CA LEU A 186 6.07 4.92 0.54
C LEU A 186 4.55 5.10 0.59
N LEU A 187 3.79 4.32 -0.19
CA LEU A 187 2.34 4.47 -0.32
C LEU A 187 1.57 3.44 0.51
N ASN A 188 1.90 2.15 0.39
CA ASN A 188 1.16 1.09 1.07
C ASN A 188 1.87 0.69 2.36
N ALA A 189 1.14 0.69 3.47
CA ALA A 189 1.64 0.29 4.79
C ALA A 189 0.98 -1.00 5.26
N CYS A 190 1.68 -1.76 6.08
CA CYS A 190 1.10 -2.89 6.80
C CYS A 190 0.20 -2.40 7.94
N LEU A 191 -0.72 -3.25 8.40
CA LEU A 191 -1.68 -2.88 9.46
C LEU A 191 -1.16 -3.18 10.86
N THR A 192 -0.13 -4.01 10.98
CA THR A 192 0.43 -4.47 12.25
C THR A 192 1.64 -3.64 12.64
N GLU A 193 1.71 -3.22 13.90
CA GLU A 193 2.91 -2.64 14.46
C GLU A 193 4.05 -3.66 14.47
N TYR A 194 5.23 -3.24 14.08
CA TYR A 194 6.41 -4.07 14.16
C TYR A 194 7.01 -4.04 15.57
N ALA A 195 7.45 -5.19 16.06
CA ALA A 195 8.04 -5.38 17.40
C ALA A 195 9.53 -5.75 17.27
N PRO A 196 10.44 -4.78 17.19
CA PRO A 196 11.88 -5.06 17.01
C PRO A 196 12.51 -5.84 18.14
N ASP A 197 11.98 -5.75 19.36
CA ASP A 197 12.38 -6.52 20.54
C ASP A 197 12.15 -8.04 20.39
N MET A 198 11.24 -8.43 19.49
CA MET A 198 10.99 -9.85 19.17
C MET A 198 11.90 -10.39 18.04
N LEU A 199 12.73 -9.55 17.41
CA LEU A 199 13.53 -9.96 16.23
C LEU A 199 14.52 -11.09 16.54
N GLU A 200 15.09 -11.08 17.73
CA GLU A 200 16.08 -12.09 18.17
C GLU A 200 15.43 -13.36 18.75
N LEU A 201 14.09 -13.41 18.86
CA LEU A 201 13.40 -14.60 19.30
C LEU A 201 13.49 -15.70 18.24
N GLU A 202 13.82 -16.93 18.68
CA GLU A 202 13.83 -18.11 17.82
C GLU A 202 12.41 -18.41 17.29
N ASP A 203 11.41 -18.22 18.13
CA ASP A 203 10.00 -18.44 17.79
C ASP A 203 9.12 -17.26 18.25
N PRO A 204 8.97 -16.22 17.43
CA PRO A 204 8.13 -15.07 17.77
C PRO A 204 6.62 -15.33 17.61
N CYS A 205 6.20 -16.47 17.01
CA CYS A 205 4.79 -16.82 16.76
C CYS A 205 4.54 -18.33 16.88
N PRO A 206 4.63 -18.90 18.11
CA PRO A 206 4.60 -20.34 18.35
C PRO A 206 3.32 -21.03 17.88
N GLU A 207 2.13 -20.44 18.08
CA GLU A 207 0.87 -21.03 17.61
C GLU A 207 0.83 -21.09 16.07
N THR A 208 1.31 -20.06 15.41
CA THR A 208 1.40 -20.01 13.94
C THR A 208 2.42 -21.01 13.41
N ASN A 209 3.58 -21.15 14.04
CA ASN A 209 4.57 -22.15 13.67
C ASN A 209 4.05 -23.56 13.90
N ALA A 210 3.37 -23.83 15.00
CA ALA A 210 2.71 -25.12 15.25
C ALA A 210 1.63 -25.43 14.20
N PHE A 211 0.83 -24.44 13.79
CA PHE A 211 -0.14 -24.58 12.72
C PHE A 211 0.53 -24.94 11.39
N LEU A 212 1.57 -24.23 10.98
CA LEU A 212 2.30 -24.51 9.73
C LEU A 212 2.98 -25.88 9.79
N LEU A 213 3.61 -26.24 10.91
CA LEU A 213 4.27 -27.53 11.08
C LEU A 213 3.27 -28.69 10.97
N ARG A 214 2.10 -28.55 11.58
CA ARG A 214 1.00 -29.52 11.43
C ARG A 214 0.51 -29.60 9.99
N SER A 215 0.35 -28.46 9.31
CA SER A 215 -0.12 -28.41 7.92
C SER A 215 0.88 -29.01 6.93
N MET A 216 2.17 -28.97 7.26
CA MET A 216 3.27 -29.55 6.47
C MET A 216 3.68 -30.96 6.95
N ASP A 217 2.80 -31.66 7.68
CA ASP A 217 3.00 -33.02 8.21
C ASP A 217 4.33 -33.19 8.97
N GLY A 218 4.69 -32.20 9.80
CA GLY A 218 5.91 -32.18 10.60
C GLY A 218 7.20 -31.81 9.86
N ASN A 219 7.12 -31.40 8.59
CA ASN A 219 8.31 -31.06 7.80
C ASN A 219 8.75 -29.61 8.03
N GLN A 220 9.73 -29.43 8.93
CA GLN A 220 10.27 -28.10 9.27
C GLN A 220 10.86 -27.37 8.07
N ARG A 221 11.52 -28.06 7.12
CA ARG A 221 12.11 -27.43 5.92
C ARG A 221 11.06 -26.75 5.05
N LEU A 222 9.84 -27.31 4.97
CA LEU A 222 8.72 -26.68 4.26
C LEU A 222 8.21 -25.45 5.01
N VAL A 223 8.15 -25.50 6.34
CA VAL A 223 7.78 -24.35 7.18
C VAL A 223 8.78 -23.21 6.99
N ASP A 224 10.07 -23.48 7.07
CA ASP A 224 11.13 -22.50 6.86
C ASP A 224 11.09 -21.90 5.45
N PHE A 225 10.77 -22.74 4.45
CA PHE A 225 10.57 -22.25 3.08
C PHE A 225 9.36 -21.32 2.95
N ILE A 226 8.23 -21.65 3.59
CA ILE A 226 7.03 -20.80 3.58
C ILE A 226 7.36 -19.44 4.22
N TRP A 227 8.04 -19.40 5.37
CA TRP A 227 8.43 -18.15 6.01
C TRP A 227 9.37 -17.31 5.15
N ARG A 228 10.37 -17.97 4.54
CA ARG A 228 11.29 -17.28 3.62
C ARG A 228 10.58 -16.75 2.39
N LEU A 229 9.60 -17.50 1.88
CA LEU A 229 8.76 -17.12 0.76
C LEU A 229 7.88 -15.90 1.10
N LEU A 230 7.22 -15.90 2.27
CA LEU A 230 6.43 -14.77 2.74
C LEU A 230 7.30 -13.55 2.99
N GLY A 231 8.49 -13.73 3.54
CA GLY A 231 9.50 -12.68 3.70
C GLY A 231 9.97 -12.10 2.37
N TYR A 232 10.26 -12.96 1.37
CA TYR A 232 10.50 -12.50 -0.01
C TYR A 232 9.31 -11.71 -0.56
N GLY A 233 8.09 -12.11 -0.19
CA GLY A 233 6.88 -11.36 -0.51
C GLY A 233 6.90 -9.91 -0.06
N LEU A 234 7.52 -9.58 1.08
CA LEU A 234 7.66 -8.20 1.57
C LEU A 234 8.63 -7.36 0.75
N ILE A 235 9.68 -7.98 0.18
CA ILE A 235 10.69 -7.31 -0.64
C ILE A 235 10.07 -6.96 -2.00
N ARG A 236 10.11 -5.69 -2.38
CA ARG A 236 9.50 -5.22 -3.64
C ARG A 236 10.44 -5.29 -4.85
N ASP A 237 11.70 -5.69 -4.67
CA ASP A 237 12.69 -5.95 -5.72
C ASP A 237 12.58 -7.42 -6.18
N ARG A 238 11.85 -7.65 -7.28
CA ARG A 238 11.55 -9.00 -7.80
C ARG A 238 12.70 -9.56 -8.63
N LYS A 239 13.66 -10.21 -7.96
CA LYS A 239 14.78 -10.91 -8.60
C LYS A 239 14.42 -12.32 -9.04
N GLU A 240 13.56 -12.99 -8.27
CA GLU A 240 13.11 -14.34 -8.58
C GLU A 240 11.87 -14.30 -9.49
N HIS A 241 11.95 -14.99 -10.61
CA HIS A 241 10.83 -15.15 -11.52
C HIS A 241 10.00 -16.37 -11.13
N VAL A 242 9.31 -16.29 -9.99
CA VAL A 242 8.59 -17.43 -9.41
C VAL A 242 7.08 -17.25 -9.46
N PHE A 243 6.38 -18.35 -9.62
CA PHE A 243 4.94 -18.51 -9.48
C PHE A 243 4.68 -19.65 -8.50
N ILE A 244 4.13 -19.33 -7.35
CA ILE A 244 3.90 -20.31 -6.29
C ILE A 244 2.51 -20.89 -6.42
N ILE A 245 2.40 -22.20 -6.28
CA ILE A 245 1.13 -22.93 -6.30
C ILE A 245 0.99 -23.69 -4.98
N PHE A 246 0.10 -23.27 -4.12
CA PHE A 246 -0.32 -24.01 -2.93
C PHE A 246 -1.41 -24.99 -3.35
N TRP A 247 -1.01 -26.24 -3.55
CA TRP A 247 -1.89 -27.32 -4.00
C TRP A 247 -2.32 -28.20 -2.85
N GLY A 248 -3.63 -28.39 -2.71
CA GLY A 248 -4.19 -29.32 -1.72
C GLY A 248 -5.31 -30.13 -2.31
N GLU A 249 -5.07 -31.43 -2.50
CA GLU A 249 -6.01 -32.38 -3.09
C GLU A 249 -7.34 -32.47 -2.32
N HIS A 250 -7.26 -32.26 -0.99
CA HIS A 250 -8.42 -32.26 -0.12
C HIS A 250 -8.74 -30.84 0.35
N GLY A 251 -10.00 -30.52 0.59
CA GLY A 251 -10.40 -29.27 1.21
C GLY A 251 -9.98 -29.17 2.69
N ARG A 252 -10.18 -27.99 3.31
CA ARG A 252 -9.89 -27.73 4.74
C ARG A 252 -8.44 -28.00 5.14
N ASN A 253 -7.50 -27.64 4.28
CA ASN A 253 -6.06 -27.95 4.43
C ASN A 253 -5.24 -26.80 5.06
N GLY A 254 -5.86 -25.71 5.47
CA GLY A 254 -5.19 -24.58 6.12
C GLY A 254 -4.69 -23.48 5.18
N LYS A 255 -4.78 -23.63 3.84
CA LYS A 255 -4.39 -22.58 2.88
C LYS A 255 -5.11 -21.26 3.15
N ASP A 256 -6.44 -21.30 3.28
CA ASP A 256 -7.26 -20.11 3.52
C ASP A 256 -6.99 -19.49 4.89
N THR A 257 -6.65 -20.30 5.90
CA THR A 257 -6.24 -19.82 7.22
C THR A 257 -4.95 -19.01 7.11
N LEU A 258 -3.95 -19.47 6.36
CA LEU A 258 -2.72 -18.73 6.12
C LEU A 258 -2.99 -17.41 5.35
N ILE A 259 -3.82 -17.45 4.30
CA ILE A 259 -4.19 -16.23 3.54
C ILE A 259 -4.83 -15.20 4.45
N LYS A 260 -5.81 -15.62 5.26
CA LYS A 260 -6.49 -14.73 6.21
C LYS A 260 -5.51 -14.12 7.21
N LEU A 261 -4.60 -14.92 7.76
CA LEU A 261 -3.58 -14.45 8.70
C LEU A 261 -2.65 -13.43 8.07
N VAL A 262 -2.07 -13.72 6.91
CA VAL A 262 -1.15 -12.82 6.21
C VAL A 262 -1.87 -11.53 5.79
N THR A 263 -3.13 -11.63 5.35
CA THR A 263 -3.95 -10.45 5.02
C THR A 263 -4.32 -9.65 6.27
N HIS A 264 -4.56 -10.31 7.41
CA HIS A 264 -4.78 -9.64 8.70
C HIS A 264 -3.55 -8.84 9.13
N VAL A 265 -2.37 -9.40 8.99
CA VAL A 265 -1.09 -8.77 9.37
C VAL A 265 -0.73 -7.61 8.45
N LEU A 266 -0.79 -7.83 7.14
CA LEU A 266 -0.31 -6.87 6.14
C LEU A 266 -1.38 -5.88 5.66
N GLY A 267 -2.65 -6.27 5.72
CA GLY A 267 -3.75 -5.54 5.09
C GLY A 267 -3.91 -5.83 3.61
N MET A 268 -5.11 -5.58 3.08
CA MET A 268 -5.47 -5.88 1.68
C MET A 268 -4.66 -5.08 0.65
N ALA A 269 -4.12 -3.94 1.02
CA ALA A 269 -3.28 -3.14 0.14
C ALA A 269 -1.93 -3.81 -0.19
N LEU A 270 -1.37 -4.55 0.78
CA LEU A 270 -0.10 -5.27 0.62
C LEU A 270 -0.31 -6.76 0.34
N SER A 271 -1.41 -7.37 0.83
CA SER A 271 -1.72 -8.80 0.72
C SER A 271 -3.17 -8.96 0.30
N GLY A 272 -3.45 -8.95 -0.99
CA GLY A 272 -4.80 -8.91 -1.53
C GLY A 272 -5.14 -10.04 -2.48
N ASP A 273 -6.45 -10.31 -2.62
CA ASP A 273 -6.99 -11.26 -3.56
C ASP A 273 -6.99 -10.68 -4.98
N VAL A 274 -6.59 -11.50 -5.94
CA VAL A 274 -6.56 -11.18 -7.36
C VAL A 274 -7.41 -12.18 -8.10
N GLN A 275 -8.27 -11.69 -9.00
CA GLN A 275 -9.15 -12.53 -9.78
C GLN A 275 -8.34 -13.37 -10.79
N VAL A 276 -8.55 -14.67 -10.76
CA VAL A 276 -7.83 -15.64 -11.62
C VAL A 276 -8.10 -15.40 -13.11
N GLU A 277 -9.24 -14.84 -13.49
CA GLU A 277 -9.62 -14.47 -14.87
C GLU A 277 -8.57 -13.58 -15.54
N MET A 278 -7.81 -12.82 -14.74
CA MET A 278 -6.68 -12.04 -15.22
C MET A 278 -5.59 -12.92 -15.84
N LEU A 279 -5.44 -14.15 -15.35
CA LEU A 279 -4.44 -15.13 -15.82
C LEU A 279 -4.96 -16.09 -16.88
N LEU A 280 -6.28 -16.12 -17.12
CA LEU A 280 -6.92 -17.06 -18.01
C LEU A 280 -6.92 -16.61 -19.47
N GLN A 281 -7.02 -17.58 -20.38
CA GLN A 281 -7.27 -17.34 -21.80
C GLN A 281 -8.70 -16.83 -21.95
N GLN A 282 -8.84 -15.63 -22.50
CA GLN A 282 -10.15 -15.07 -22.84
C GLN A 282 -10.54 -15.49 -24.25
N GLN A 283 -11.79 -15.90 -24.41
CA GLN A 283 -12.33 -16.31 -25.73
C GLN A 283 -12.39 -15.14 -26.73
N GLN A 284 -12.50 -13.90 -26.24
CA GLN A 284 -12.46 -12.70 -27.08
C GLN A 284 -11.27 -11.84 -26.69
N ALA A 285 -10.51 -11.39 -27.69
CA ALA A 285 -9.42 -10.45 -27.49
C ALA A 285 -9.99 -9.10 -26.99
N LYS A 286 -9.66 -8.70 -25.77
CA LYS A 286 -9.93 -7.33 -25.31
C LYS A 286 -9.13 -6.34 -26.16
N ASN A 287 -9.74 -5.22 -26.52
CA ASN A 287 -9.02 -4.12 -27.16
C ASN A 287 -7.86 -3.68 -26.23
N SER A 288 -6.67 -3.48 -26.79
CA SER A 288 -5.48 -3.09 -26.01
C SER A 288 -5.62 -1.77 -25.24
N SER A 289 -6.58 -0.93 -25.63
CA SER A 289 -6.91 0.33 -24.96
C SER A 289 -7.99 0.21 -23.88
N SER A 290 -8.58 -0.98 -23.66
CA SER A 290 -9.61 -1.18 -22.63
C SER A 290 -9.04 -1.00 -21.24
N PRO A 291 -9.82 -0.43 -20.28
CA PRO A 291 -9.45 -0.38 -18.88
C PRO A 291 -9.18 -1.79 -18.30
N THR A 292 -8.20 -1.88 -17.42
CA THR A 292 -7.78 -3.11 -16.73
C THR A 292 -7.65 -2.85 -15.24
N PRO A 293 -8.76 -2.55 -14.52
CA PRO A 293 -8.75 -2.22 -13.09
C PRO A 293 -8.24 -3.38 -12.22
N ASP A 294 -8.48 -4.62 -12.65
CA ASP A 294 -7.95 -5.85 -12.09
C ASP A 294 -6.41 -5.87 -12.05
N VAL A 295 -5.76 -5.48 -13.15
CA VAL A 295 -4.30 -5.37 -13.23
C VAL A 295 -3.81 -4.17 -12.41
N LEU A 296 -4.56 -3.07 -12.39
CA LEU A 296 -4.20 -1.88 -11.61
C LEU A 296 -4.18 -2.17 -10.10
N ALA A 297 -5.02 -3.07 -9.61
CA ALA A 297 -5.05 -3.50 -8.21
C ALA A 297 -3.72 -4.12 -7.73
N LEU A 298 -2.88 -4.63 -8.64
CA LEU A 298 -1.54 -5.15 -8.31
C LEU A 298 -0.51 -4.07 -7.98
N ARG A 299 -0.83 -2.78 -8.22
CA ARG A 299 0.11 -1.69 -7.99
C ARG A 299 0.42 -1.53 -6.51
N GLY A 300 1.69 -1.69 -6.13
CA GLY A 300 2.16 -1.57 -4.75
C GLY A 300 1.83 -2.76 -3.86
N MET A 301 1.15 -3.79 -4.37
CA MET A 301 0.90 -5.04 -3.66
C MET A 301 2.22 -5.81 -3.46
N SER A 302 2.36 -6.47 -2.32
CA SER A 302 3.52 -7.31 -1.95
C SER A 302 3.25 -8.78 -2.20
N ILE A 303 2.08 -9.29 -1.82
CA ILE A 303 1.63 -10.66 -2.06
C ILE A 303 0.27 -10.62 -2.76
N ALA A 304 0.18 -11.27 -3.92
CA ALA A 304 -1.04 -11.40 -4.70
C ALA A 304 -1.57 -12.83 -4.57
N TRP A 305 -2.68 -13.00 -3.85
CA TRP A 305 -3.36 -14.28 -3.73
C TRP A 305 -4.28 -14.49 -4.92
N ILE A 306 -4.11 -15.61 -5.61
CA ILE A 306 -4.88 -15.99 -6.78
C ILE A 306 -5.70 -17.21 -6.39
N ASN A 307 -7.01 -17.02 -6.27
CA ASN A 307 -7.91 -18.10 -5.92
C ASN A 307 -8.28 -18.93 -7.16
N GLU A 308 -8.73 -20.15 -6.90
CA GLU A 308 -9.01 -21.20 -7.88
C GLU A 308 -9.84 -20.73 -9.08
N ALA A 309 -9.46 -21.19 -10.27
CA ALA A 309 -10.26 -21.09 -11.48
C ALA A 309 -11.31 -22.20 -11.52
N GLU A 310 -12.44 -21.96 -12.14
CA GLU A 310 -13.42 -22.99 -12.46
C GLU A 310 -12.82 -24.07 -13.36
N ASP A 311 -13.35 -25.28 -13.23
CA ASP A 311 -12.85 -26.49 -13.93
C ASP A 311 -12.78 -26.28 -15.46
N GLY A 312 -11.67 -26.70 -16.08
CA GLY A 312 -11.50 -26.68 -17.53
C GLY A 312 -10.90 -25.40 -18.13
N GLN A 313 -10.62 -24.37 -17.37
CA GLN A 313 -10.04 -23.12 -17.87
C GLN A 313 -8.53 -23.25 -18.08
N LYS A 314 -8.02 -22.63 -19.17
CA LYS A 314 -6.59 -22.67 -19.54
C LYS A 314 -5.89 -21.37 -19.19
N PHE A 315 -4.69 -21.46 -18.65
CA PHE A 315 -3.86 -20.29 -18.40
C PHE A 315 -3.39 -19.61 -19.68
N ALA A 316 -3.43 -18.26 -19.67
CA ALA A 316 -2.76 -17.44 -20.66
C ALA A 316 -1.28 -17.31 -20.27
N LEU A 317 -0.46 -18.27 -20.66
CA LEU A 317 0.95 -18.38 -20.24
C LEU A 317 1.76 -17.10 -20.51
N ALA A 318 1.46 -16.40 -21.60
CA ALA A 318 2.11 -15.11 -21.91
C ALA A 318 1.79 -14.02 -20.86
N LYS A 319 0.54 -13.97 -20.37
CA LYS A 319 0.15 -13.02 -19.30
C LYS A 319 0.83 -13.39 -17.99
N LEU A 320 0.84 -14.68 -17.64
CA LEU A 320 1.49 -15.17 -16.43
C LEU A 320 3.00 -14.85 -16.45
N LYS A 321 3.67 -15.11 -17.58
CA LYS A 321 5.09 -14.74 -17.77
C LYS A 321 5.33 -13.24 -17.57
N LYS A 322 4.41 -12.40 -18.04
CA LYS A 322 4.48 -10.94 -17.85
C LYS A 322 4.31 -10.55 -16.38
N LEU A 323 3.40 -11.22 -15.65
CA LEU A 323 3.10 -10.93 -14.25
C LEU A 323 4.07 -11.58 -13.23
N THR A 324 5.01 -12.41 -13.71
CA THR A 324 6.03 -13.07 -12.87
C THR A 324 7.46 -12.73 -13.31
N GLY A 325 7.61 -11.85 -14.30
CA GLY A 325 8.89 -11.58 -14.95
C GLY A 325 9.70 -10.44 -14.37
N GLY A 326 9.25 -9.80 -13.27
CA GLY A 326 9.95 -8.66 -12.68
C GLY A 326 9.97 -7.38 -13.53
N GLY A 327 9.23 -7.36 -14.66
CA GLY A 327 9.21 -6.24 -15.60
C GLY A 327 8.14 -5.19 -15.30
N PHE A 328 8.02 -4.21 -16.24
CA PHE A 328 6.98 -3.20 -16.15
C PHE A 328 5.60 -3.78 -16.46
N ILE A 329 4.65 -3.45 -15.59
CA ILE A 329 3.22 -3.70 -15.76
C ILE A 329 2.58 -2.37 -16.13
N THR A 330 1.71 -2.39 -17.12
CA THR A 330 0.97 -1.20 -17.58
C THR A 330 -0.51 -1.49 -17.52
N ALA A 331 -1.27 -0.63 -16.87
CA ALA A 331 -2.72 -0.72 -16.73
C ALA A 331 -3.37 0.66 -16.74
N ARG A 332 -4.70 0.68 -16.91
CA ARG A 332 -5.52 1.89 -16.86
C ARG A 332 -6.78 1.63 -16.05
N GLY A 333 -7.09 2.52 -15.11
CA GLY A 333 -8.36 2.53 -14.39
C GLY A 333 -9.55 2.91 -15.31
N LEU A 334 -10.76 2.69 -14.82
CA LEU A 334 -11.99 2.96 -15.59
C LEU A 334 -12.13 4.43 -16.00
N MET A 335 -11.73 5.35 -15.13
CA MET A 335 -11.84 6.80 -15.34
C MET A 335 -10.51 7.47 -15.68
N ASP A 336 -9.42 6.73 -15.72
CA ASP A 336 -8.10 7.28 -15.98
C ASP A 336 -7.95 7.65 -17.46
N LYS A 337 -7.47 8.85 -17.74
CA LYS A 337 -7.20 9.33 -19.11
C LYS A 337 -5.94 8.71 -19.71
N GLN A 338 -5.01 8.30 -18.85
CA GLN A 338 -3.68 7.80 -19.26
C GLN A 338 -3.41 6.43 -18.67
N MET A 339 -2.53 5.68 -19.33
CA MET A 339 -2.00 4.44 -18.79
C MET A 339 -0.95 4.73 -17.71
N THR A 340 -0.97 3.94 -16.65
CA THR A 340 0.05 3.95 -15.59
C THR A 340 0.92 2.72 -15.74
N SER A 341 2.25 2.92 -15.69
CA SER A 341 3.24 1.83 -15.70
C SER A 341 4.00 1.83 -14.38
N TRP A 342 4.24 0.64 -13.84
CA TRP A 342 5.05 0.45 -12.62
C TRP A 342 5.84 -0.85 -12.70
N LEU A 343 6.92 -0.94 -11.93
CA LEU A 343 7.68 -2.18 -11.81
C LEU A 343 6.89 -3.18 -10.97
N GLN A 344 6.90 -4.45 -11.37
CA GLN A 344 6.25 -5.51 -10.59
C GLN A 344 6.81 -5.55 -9.16
N THR A 345 5.92 -5.49 -8.16
CA THR A 345 6.27 -5.55 -6.73
C THR A 345 5.71 -6.78 -6.03
N HIS A 346 4.71 -7.44 -6.61
CA HIS A 346 3.98 -8.53 -5.98
C HIS A 346 4.61 -9.91 -6.24
N LEU A 347 4.50 -10.77 -5.23
CA LEU A 347 4.73 -12.21 -5.34
C LEU A 347 3.39 -12.89 -5.62
N PRO A 348 3.19 -13.54 -6.78
CA PRO A 348 1.95 -14.24 -7.07
C PRO A 348 1.95 -15.63 -6.41
N ILE A 349 0.94 -15.91 -5.61
CA ILE A 349 0.69 -17.20 -4.97
C ILE A 349 -0.70 -17.67 -5.34
N MET A 350 -0.80 -18.77 -6.06
CA MET A 350 -2.06 -19.38 -6.41
C MET A 350 -2.43 -20.44 -5.37
N THR A 351 -3.71 -20.50 -4.98
CA THR A 351 -4.26 -21.60 -4.18
C THR A 351 -5.25 -22.39 -5.02
N THR A 352 -5.09 -23.71 -5.03
CA THR A 352 -5.95 -24.58 -5.82
C THR A 352 -6.08 -25.97 -5.19
N ASN A 353 -7.21 -26.64 -5.45
CA ASN A 353 -7.41 -28.06 -5.15
C ASN A 353 -7.12 -28.93 -6.38
N GLU A 354 -7.16 -28.34 -7.56
CA GLU A 354 -6.80 -28.99 -8.81
C GLU A 354 -5.63 -28.29 -9.48
N LEU A 355 -4.64 -29.04 -9.92
CA LEU A 355 -3.50 -28.45 -10.61
C LEU A 355 -3.89 -27.96 -12.02
N PRO A 356 -3.46 -26.77 -12.38
CA PRO A 356 -3.82 -26.18 -13.66
C PRO A 356 -3.32 -27.01 -14.83
N LYS A 357 -4.16 -27.20 -15.85
CA LYS A 357 -3.78 -27.84 -17.12
C LYS A 357 -2.88 -26.89 -17.91
N ALA A 358 -1.60 -26.83 -17.60
CA ALA A 358 -0.59 -26.20 -18.43
C ALA A 358 -0.06 -27.24 -19.44
N LYS A 359 0.29 -26.78 -20.65
CA LYS A 359 0.96 -27.67 -21.61
C LYS A 359 2.30 -28.10 -21.02
N ALA A 360 2.56 -29.39 -20.99
CA ALA A 360 3.81 -29.97 -20.47
C ALA A 360 5.06 -29.40 -21.19
N ASP A 361 4.91 -28.98 -22.45
CA ASP A 361 5.97 -28.43 -23.30
C ASP A 361 6.32 -26.97 -23.05
N ASP A 362 5.59 -26.23 -22.19
CA ASP A 362 5.97 -24.85 -21.83
C ASP A 362 7.04 -24.83 -20.72
N ALA A 363 8.28 -25.11 -21.11
CA ALA A 363 9.43 -25.10 -20.20
C ALA A 363 9.59 -23.75 -19.46
N ALA A 364 9.20 -22.63 -20.07
CA ALA A 364 9.32 -21.31 -19.46
C ALA A 364 8.28 -21.05 -18.36
N PHE A 365 7.11 -21.69 -18.41
CA PHE A 365 6.15 -21.70 -17.30
C PHE A 365 6.68 -22.55 -16.16
N TRP A 366 7.04 -23.80 -16.45
CA TRP A 366 7.46 -24.75 -15.43
C TRP A 366 8.78 -24.38 -14.75
N SER A 367 9.65 -23.61 -15.42
CA SER A 367 10.85 -23.08 -14.77
C SER A 367 10.55 -22.09 -13.65
N ARG A 368 9.36 -21.47 -13.67
CA ARG A 368 8.91 -20.47 -12.68
C ARG A 368 7.97 -21.07 -11.62
N ALA A 369 7.25 -22.13 -11.96
CA ALA A 369 6.27 -22.75 -11.08
C ALA A 369 6.94 -23.55 -9.97
N HIS A 370 6.46 -23.36 -8.73
CA HIS A 370 6.85 -24.14 -7.57
C HIS A 370 5.59 -24.60 -6.85
N ILE A 371 5.37 -25.92 -6.82
CA ILE A 371 4.22 -26.54 -6.18
C ILE A 371 4.56 -26.88 -4.74
N VAL A 372 3.81 -26.31 -3.80
CA VAL A 372 3.85 -26.66 -2.37
C VAL A 372 2.60 -27.43 -2.05
N LYS A 373 2.76 -28.70 -1.67
CA LYS A 373 1.64 -29.59 -1.37
C LYS A 373 1.11 -29.34 0.06
N TRP A 374 -0.21 -29.14 0.16
CA TRP A 374 -0.99 -29.08 1.40
C TRP A 374 -1.84 -30.34 1.49
N GLY A 375 -1.18 -31.46 1.84
CA GLY A 375 -1.74 -32.79 1.70
C GLY A 375 -2.67 -33.24 2.82
N LEU A 376 -2.79 -32.48 3.91
CA LEU A 376 -3.63 -32.81 5.05
C LEU A 376 -4.97 -32.09 4.98
N SER A 377 -6.00 -32.61 5.67
CA SER A 377 -7.31 -32.03 5.86
C SER A 377 -7.62 -31.94 7.35
N PHE A 378 -8.16 -30.82 7.84
CA PHE A 378 -8.51 -30.60 9.23
C PHE A 378 -10.03 -30.69 9.42
N VAL A 379 -10.50 -31.72 10.12
CA VAL A 379 -11.91 -32.06 10.28
C VAL A 379 -12.26 -32.31 11.76
N ASP A 380 -13.55 -32.24 12.11
CA ASP A 380 -13.99 -32.45 13.50
C ASP A 380 -13.85 -33.91 13.96
N ASP A 381 -13.93 -34.90 13.03
CA ASP A 381 -13.82 -36.31 13.33
C ASP A 381 -12.95 -37.00 12.27
N PRO A 382 -11.62 -37.04 12.45
CA PRO A 382 -10.69 -37.66 11.48
C PRO A 382 -10.91 -39.15 11.31
N GLN A 383 -11.14 -39.61 10.08
CA GLN A 383 -11.34 -41.00 9.72
C GLN A 383 -10.30 -41.51 8.70
N GLN A 384 -9.67 -40.61 7.97
CA GLN A 384 -8.73 -40.92 6.91
C GLN A 384 -7.28 -40.66 7.33
N PRO A 385 -6.28 -41.35 6.72
CA PRO A 385 -4.86 -41.16 7.05
C PRO A 385 -4.35 -39.72 6.85
N TRP A 386 -4.98 -38.95 5.96
CA TRP A 386 -4.64 -37.54 5.66
C TRP A 386 -5.45 -36.57 6.48
N GLU A 387 -6.39 -37.00 7.32
CA GLU A 387 -7.18 -36.16 8.19
C GLU A 387 -6.52 -35.94 9.54
N ARG A 388 -6.71 -34.76 10.09
CA ARG A 388 -6.25 -34.34 11.41
C ARG A 388 -7.39 -33.60 12.13
N GLN A 389 -7.36 -33.62 13.46
CA GLN A 389 -8.32 -32.92 14.29
C GLN A 389 -8.25 -31.40 14.02
N ALA A 390 -9.38 -30.77 13.71
CA ALA A 390 -9.48 -29.33 13.57
C ALA A 390 -9.38 -28.62 14.95
N ASP A 391 -8.70 -27.48 14.98
CA ASP A 391 -8.74 -26.56 16.12
C ASP A 391 -9.71 -25.43 15.79
N LYS A 392 -10.85 -25.38 16.49
CA LYS A 392 -11.92 -24.39 16.26
C LYS A 392 -11.51 -22.97 16.65
N ASN A 393 -10.52 -22.82 17.51
CA ASN A 393 -10.02 -21.53 18.00
C ASN A 393 -8.73 -21.12 17.28
N LEU A 394 -8.31 -21.82 16.23
CA LEU A 394 -7.05 -21.57 15.55
C LEU A 394 -6.95 -20.14 15.01
N ASP A 395 -7.98 -19.65 14.33
CA ASP A 395 -7.99 -18.31 13.73
C ASP A 395 -7.74 -17.23 14.80
N GLU A 396 -8.37 -17.34 15.98
CA GLU A 396 -8.20 -16.40 17.08
C GLU A 396 -6.78 -16.45 17.66
N LYS A 397 -6.26 -17.67 17.90
CA LYS A 397 -4.91 -17.87 18.46
C LYS A 397 -3.83 -17.26 17.58
N ILE A 398 -3.84 -17.57 16.28
CA ILE A 398 -2.81 -17.08 15.34
C ILE A 398 -2.94 -15.59 15.03
N GLN A 399 -4.15 -15.02 15.04
CA GLN A 399 -4.35 -13.58 14.88
C GLN A 399 -3.84 -12.79 16.09
N ALA A 400 -3.93 -13.35 17.29
CA ALA A 400 -3.34 -12.75 18.50
C ALA A 400 -1.81 -12.60 18.40
N GLU A 401 -1.16 -13.42 17.58
CA GLU A 401 0.29 -13.36 17.32
C GLU A 401 0.70 -12.43 16.17
N ALA A 402 -0.18 -11.56 15.67
CA ALA A 402 0.06 -10.75 14.48
C ALA A 402 1.43 -10.05 14.47
N LYS A 403 1.87 -9.47 15.59
CA LYS A 403 3.20 -8.83 15.71
C LYS A 403 4.34 -9.84 15.53
N GLY A 404 4.25 -11.00 16.15
CA GLY A 404 5.22 -12.09 16.01
C GLY A 404 5.26 -12.65 14.59
N VAL A 405 4.11 -12.80 13.94
CA VAL A 405 4.00 -13.20 12.53
C VAL A 405 4.71 -12.19 11.62
N LEU A 406 4.50 -10.88 11.83
CA LEU A 406 5.20 -9.85 11.08
C LEU A 406 6.72 -9.92 11.29
N VAL A 407 7.17 -10.09 12.54
CA VAL A 407 8.59 -10.27 12.86
C VAL A 407 9.16 -11.51 12.16
N ARG A 408 8.44 -12.64 12.18
CA ARG A 408 8.90 -13.87 11.51
C ARG A 408 8.96 -13.71 9.98
N MET A 409 8.05 -12.94 9.39
CA MET A 409 8.13 -12.57 7.97
C MET A 409 9.36 -11.69 7.67
N VAL A 410 9.70 -10.74 8.55
CA VAL A 410 10.93 -9.93 8.42
C VAL A 410 12.18 -10.78 8.54
N GLN A 411 12.24 -11.70 9.51
CA GLN A 411 13.32 -12.70 9.60
C GLN A 411 13.44 -13.49 8.28
N GLY A 412 12.30 -13.93 7.71
CA GLY A 412 12.25 -14.64 6.42
C GLY A 412 12.78 -13.79 5.26
N ALA A 413 12.56 -12.46 5.26
CA ALA A 413 13.14 -11.53 4.29
C ALA A 413 14.67 -11.44 4.44
N MET A 414 15.18 -11.34 5.66
CA MET A 414 16.62 -11.34 5.96
C MET A 414 17.28 -12.67 5.54
N GLU A 415 16.61 -13.80 5.84
CA GLU A 415 17.07 -15.13 5.40
C GLU A 415 17.12 -15.23 3.87
N TYR A 416 16.10 -14.73 3.17
CA TYR A 416 16.11 -14.70 1.71
C TYR A 416 17.26 -13.85 1.16
N LEU A 417 17.48 -12.67 1.70
CA LEU A 417 18.55 -11.76 1.25
C LEU A 417 19.95 -12.35 1.44
N ARG A 418 20.12 -13.17 2.49
CA ARG A 418 21.38 -13.87 2.76
C ARG A 418 21.57 -15.08 1.88
N ASP A 419 20.52 -15.89 1.69
CA ASP A 419 20.62 -17.28 1.23
C ASP A 419 19.84 -17.59 -0.06
N GLY A 420 19.03 -16.65 -0.57
CA GLY A 420 18.04 -16.90 -1.62
C GLY A 420 16.83 -17.71 -1.14
N LEU A 421 15.96 -18.12 -2.05
CA LEU A 421 14.73 -18.86 -1.69
C LEU A 421 15.01 -20.26 -1.09
N LYS A 422 16.13 -20.89 -1.41
CA LYS A 422 16.47 -22.25 -0.95
C LYS A 422 15.30 -23.23 -1.10
N VAL A 423 14.77 -23.34 -2.31
CA VAL A 423 13.62 -24.20 -2.62
C VAL A 423 13.90 -25.64 -2.19
N PRO A 424 13.09 -26.25 -1.29
CA PRO A 424 13.27 -27.62 -0.80
C PRO A 424 13.19 -28.66 -1.92
N GLN A 425 13.84 -29.81 -1.68
CA GLN A 425 13.82 -30.89 -2.66
C GLN A 425 12.41 -31.42 -2.89
N GLU A 426 11.59 -31.47 -1.85
CA GLU A 426 10.18 -31.89 -1.91
C GLU A 426 9.38 -31.03 -2.90
N VAL A 427 9.56 -29.71 -2.86
CA VAL A 427 8.89 -28.75 -3.78
C VAL A 427 9.35 -28.99 -5.23
N LYS A 428 10.65 -29.28 -5.43
CA LYS A 428 11.19 -29.63 -6.75
C LYS A 428 10.61 -30.93 -7.26
N ASP A 429 10.49 -31.94 -6.40
CA ASP A 429 9.98 -33.26 -6.73
C ASP A 429 8.47 -33.23 -7.01
N TRP A 430 7.69 -32.45 -6.27
CA TRP A 430 6.27 -32.24 -6.57
C TRP A 430 6.02 -31.48 -7.87
N THR A 431 6.95 -30.59 -8.25
CA THR A 431 6.82 -29.82 -9.49
C THR A 431 7.28 -30.59 -10.74
N ARG A 432 8.26 -31.52 -10.60
CA ARG A 432 8.88 -32.24 -11.71
C ARG A 432 7.89 -33.02 -12.60
N PRO A 433 6.92 -33.79 -12.06
CA PRO A 433 6.00 -34.59 -12.89
C PRO A 433 5.17 -33.75 -13.87
N TRP A 434 5.01 -32.46 -13.61
CA TRP A 434 4.22 -31.56 -14.43
C TRP A 434 5.05 -30.86 -15.53
N ARG A 435 6.38 -31.05 -15.51
CA ARG A 435 7.31 -30.55 -16.52
C ARG A 435 7.51 -31.52 -17.71
N THR A 436 7.04 -32.74 -17.57
CA THR A 436 7.12 -33.81 -18.59
C THR A 436 5.77 -34.09 -19.18
#